data_a7440f6b567a107420da1cb8d4c939d5
#
_entry.id   a7440f6b567a107420da1cb8d4c939d5
#
_cell.length_a   1.000
_cell.length_b   1.000
_cell.length_c   1.000
_cell.angle_alpha   90.00
_cell.angle_beta   90.00
_cell.angle_gamma   90.00
#
_symmetry.space_group_name_H-M   'P 1'
#
loop_
_entity.id
_entity.type
_entity.pdbx_description
1 polymer ?
#
loop_
_entity_poly.entity_id
_entity_poly.type
_entity_poly.pdbx_seq_one_letter_code
_entity_poly.pdbx_strand_id
1 'polypeptide(L)'
;MKQMKFVQTLPLIMTADELETMQRQMPITDPASQAEEQLQTLIRNGLLLQIDWSGEEEQHQISRFLQTRAAALAKGDITLQLEEQRAYAAAENEDLERGDHVPYLLRFFDKRLKKHGYTISLLDCGNDAYYVVLTTVEQAKSLRKTACEFGPFLSLQAKKTKALFTIYCPSCRNMSVWELPINAPFPADEQCEECGTIFSDADGNLLVSYEKDLC
;
A
#
# COMPACT_ATOMS: atom_id res chain seq x y z
N MET A 1 -4.14 11.44 13.86
CA MET A 1 -3.20 11.59 12.74
C MET A 1 -3.24 13.03 12.25
N LYS A 2 -2.08 13.64 11.96
CA LYS A 2 -2.04 15.04 11.49
C LYS A 2 -2.35 15.07 10.00
N GLN A 3 -3.37 15.85 9.60
CA GLN A 3 -3.66 16.09 8.19
C GLN A 3 -2.66 17.10 7.63
N MET A 4 -2.05 16.80 6.49
CA MET A 4 -1.08 17.65 5.80
C MET A 4 -1.41 17.65 4.30
N LYS A 5 -1.00 18.70 3.58
CA LYS A 5 -1.00 18.64 2.12
C LYS A 5 0.10 17.70 1.66
N PHE A 6 -0.10 16.98 0.54
CA PHE A 6 0.89 16.03 0.01
C PHE A 6 2.27 16.68 -0.18
N VAL A 7 2.31 17.92 -0.70
CA VAL A 7 3.55 18.69 -0.86
C VAL A 7 4.34 18.83 0.44
N GLN A 8 3.69 18.85 1.59
CA GLN A 8 4.34 18.95 2.90
C GLN A 8 4.98 17.63 3.36
N THR A 9 4.65 16.52 2.71
CA THR A 9 5.26 15.21 2.98
C THR A 9 6.54 14.97 2.16
N LEU A 10 6.73 15.72 1.06
CA LEU A 10 7.85 15.54 0.14
C LEU A 10 9.24 15.59 0.82
N PRO A 11 9.53 16.49 1.78
CA PRO A 11 10.81 16.49 2.48
C PRO A 11 11.07 15.21 3.30
N LEU A 12 10.05 14.39 3.54
CA LEU A 12 10.19 13.11 4.25
C LEU A 12 10.44 11.93 3.31
N ILE A 13 10.30 12.12 1.99
CA ILE A 13 10.46 11.05 0.97
C ILE A 13 11.54 11.36 -0.06
N MET A 14 12.09 12.57 -0.05
CA MET A 14 13.06 13.06 -1.03
C MET A 14 14.32 13.55 -0.33
N THR A 15 15.43 13.54 -1.06
CA THR A 15 16.64 14.29 -0.68
C THR A 15 16.43 15.79 -0.90
N ALA A 16 17.29 16.62 -0.31
CA ALA A 16 17.21 18.08 -0.50
C ALA A 16 17.38 18.48 -1.99
N ASP A 17 18.30 17.83 -2.71
CA ASP A 17 18.58 18.11 -4.11
C ASP A 17 17.39 17.71 -5.04
N GLU A 18 16.76 16.57 -4.73
CA GLU A 18 15.55 16.12 -5.44
C GLU A 18 14.39 17.10 -5.21
N LEU A 19 14.22 17.56 -3.97
CA LEU A 19 13.16 18.50 -3.61
C LEU A 19 13.36 19.84 -4.33
N GLU A 20 14.59 20.36 -4.36
CA GLU A 20 14.91 21.59 -5.09
C GLU A 20 14.68 21.45 -6.59
N THR A 21 15.08 20.31 -7.17
CA THR A 21 14.84 20.01 -8.59
C THR A 21 13.35 19.94 -8.91
N MET A 22 12.57 19.25 -8.09
CA MET A 22 11.13 19.15 -8.25
C MET A 22 10.45 20.52 -8.14
N GLN A 23 10.82 21.36 -7.18
CA GLN A 23 10.28 22.70 -7.01
C GLN A 23 10.52 23.59 -8.21
N ARG A 24 11.67 23.44 -8.89
CA ARG A 24 11.97 24.19 -10.15
C ARG A 24 11.11 23.69 -11.34
N GLN A 25 10.75 22.43 -11.36
CA GLN A 25 10.02 21.82 -12.49
C GLN A 25 8.50 22.01 -12.39
N MET A 26 7.98 22.31 -11.21
CA MET A 26 6.55 22.43 -10.96
C MET A 26 6.14 23.90 -10.76
N PRO A 27 5.62 24.58 -11.78
CA PRO A 27 5.05 25.90 -11.59
C PRO A 27 3.81 25.81 -10.70
N ILE A 28 3.64 26.81 -9.83
CA ILE A 28 2.52 26.94 -8.89
C ILE A 28 1.24 27.17 -9.70
N THR A 29 0.46 26.13 -9.92
CA THR A 29 -0.89 26.18 -10.48
C THR A 29 -1.89 25.68 -9.43
N ASP A 30 -3.19 25.66 -9.74
CA ASP A 30 -4.30 25.34 -8.85
C ASP A 30 -4.01 24.20 -7.84
N PRO A 31 -4.24 24.41 -6.52
CA PRO A 31 -3.88 23.45 -5.47
C PRO A 31 -4.50 22.05 -5.58
N ALA A 32 -5.66 21.89 -6.22
CA ALA A 32 -6.35 20.60 -6.32
C ALA A 32 -5.80 19.71 -7.48
N SER A 33 -5.52 20.33 -8.64
CA SER A 33 -4.84 19.66 -9.75
C SER A 33 -3.36 19.40 -9.46
N GLN A 34 -2.79 20.14 -8.53
CA GLN A 34 -1.38 20.10 -8.18
C GLN A 34 -0.98 18.81 -7.44
N ALA A 35 -1.85 18.27 -6.57
CA ALA A 35 -1.51 17.08 -5.80
C ALA A 35 -1.36 15.83 -6.70
N GLU A 36 -2.32 15.62 -7.61
CA GLU A 36 -2.25 14.49 -8.57
C GLU A 36 -1.06 14.63 -9.51
N GLU A 37 -0.79 15.83 -10.03
CA GLU A 37 0.37 16.08 -10.89
C GLU A 37 1.70 15.84 -10.14
N GLN A 38 1.75 16.17 -8.84
CA GLN A 38 2.89 15.89 -7.97
C GLN A 38 3.07 14.38 -7.79
N LEU A 39 2.01 13.63 -7.52
CA LEU A 39 2.06 12.18 -7.38
C LEU A 39 2.59 11.54 -8.66
N GLN A 40 2.02 11.91 -9.81
CA GLN A 40 2.47 11.41 -11.11
C GLN A 40 3.91 11.83 -11.44
N THR A 41 4.34 13.00 -11.01
CA THR A 41 5.73 13.46 -11.17
C THR A 41 6.69 12.64 -10.32
N LEU A 42 6.32 12.28 -9.09
CA LEU A 42 7.12 11.37 -8.25
C LEU A 42 7.27 9.99 -8.89
N ILE A 43 6.19 9.45 -9.46
CA ILE A 43 6.22 8.15 -10.15
C ILE A 43 7.15 8.23 -11.36
N ARG A 44 6.96 9.20 -12.25
CA ARG A 44 7.79 9.39 -13.45
C ARG A 44 9.28 9.58 -13.16
N ASN A 45 9.61 10.24 -12.04
CA ASN A 45 10.99 10.49 -11.64
C ASN A 45 11.58 9.36 -10.77
N GLY A 46 10.87 8.24 -10.58
CA GLY A 46 11.34 7.11 -9.78
C GLY A 46 11.50 7.41 -8.29
N LEU A 47 10.80 8.41 -7.77
CA LEU A 47 10.81 8.77 -6.34
C LEU A 47 9.75 8.02 -5.55
N LEU A 48 8.71 7.57 -6.24
CA LEU A 48 7.63 6.73 -5.77
C LEU A 48 7.36 5.65 -6.82
N LEU A 49 7.14 4.43 -6.39
CA LEU A 49 6.80 3.32 -7.28
C LEU A 49 5.33 2.96 -7.11
N GLN A 50 4.59 2.94 -8.21
CA GLN A 50 3.25 2.39 -8.27
C GLN A 50 3.33 0.96 -8.81
N ILE A 51 2.67 0.02 -8.14
CA ILE A 51 2.61 -1.40 -8.53
C ILE A 51 1.18 -1.87 -8.40
N ASP A 52 0.69 -2.58 -9.41
CA ASP A 52 -0.60 -3.26 -9.35
C ASP A 52 -0.58 -4.36 -8.27
N TRP A 53 -1.71 -4.57 -7.60
CA TRP A 53 -1.83 -5.61 -6.56
C TRP A 53 -1.55 -7.01 -7.11
N SER A 54 -1.82 -7.24 -8.38
CA SER A 54 -1.66 -8.54 -9.03
C SER A 54 -0.22 -8.90 -9.39
N GLY A 55 0.70 -7.92 -9.40
CA GLY A 55 2.12 -8.18 -9.70
C GLY A 55 2.88 -7.00 -10.28
N GLU A 56 4.12 -7.23 -10.61
CA GLU A 56 5.01 -6.29 -11.29
C GLU A 56 4.68 -6.23 -12.80
N GLU A 57 4.61 -5.03 -13.37
CA GLU A 57 4.45 -4.84 -14.82
C GLU A 57 5.73 -5.19 -15.58
N GLU A 58 6.88 -4.90 -14.99
CA GLU A 58 8.20 -5.23 -15.51
C GLU A 58 8.94 -6.14 -14.54
N GLN A 59 9.63 -7.12 -15.06
CA GLN A 59 10.42 -8.03 -14.23
C GLN A 59 11.40 -7.27 -13.33
N HIS A 60 11.37 -7.58 -12.03
CA HIS A 60 12.23 -7.00 -11.00
C HIS A 60 12.05 -5.47 -10.82
N GLN A 61 10.87 -4.95 -11.08
CA GLN A 61 10.55 -3.53 -10.95
C GLN A 61 10.74 -3.04 -9.50
N ILE A 62 10.31 -3.83 -8.52
CA ILE A 62 10.45 -3.51 -7.09
C ILE A 62 11.92 -3.40 -6.69
N SER A 63 12.73 -4.40 -7.02
CA SER A 63 14.14 -4.42 -6.61
C SER A 63 14.94 -3.31 -7.27
N ARG A 64 14.71 -3.04 -8.56
CA ARG A 64 15.35 -1.92 -9.28
C ARG A 64 15.02 -0.57 -8.66
N PHE A 65 13.74 -0.34 -8.36
CA PHE A 65 13.30 0.89 -7.67
C PHE A 65 14.00 1.03 -6.32
N LEU A 66 13.93 0.01 -5.47
CA LEU A 66 14.50 0.05 -4.12
C LEU A 66 16.02 0.25 -4.16
N GLN A 67 16.72 -0.37 -5.10
CA GLN A 67 18.16 -0.21 -5.27
C GLN A 67 18.53 1.22 -5.69
N THR A 68 17.83 1.76 -6.67
CA THR A 68 18.04 3.14 -7.15
C THR A 68 17.78 4.15 -6.03
N ARG A 69 16.67 3.98 -5.29
CA ARG A 69 16.32 4.88 -4.17
C ARG A 69 17.31 4.75 -3.02
N ALA A 70 17.71 3.53 -2.67
CA ALA A 70 18.69 3.31 -1.61
C ALA A 70 20.04 3.95 -1.95
N ALA A 71 20.53 3.84 -3.18
CA ALA A 71 21.76 4.49 -3.62
C ALA A 71 21.67 6.02 -3.52
N ALA A 72 20.54 6.62 -3.95
CA ALA A 72 20.32 8.06 -3.85
C ALA A 72 20.30 8.56 -2.38
N LEU A 73 19.63 7.83 -1.49
CA LEU A 73 19.50 8.19 -0.09
C LEU A 73 20.77 7.93 0.72
N ALA A 74 21.51 6.86 0.41
CA ALA A 74 22.66 6.39 1.18
C ALA A 74 23.95 7.16 0.89
N LYS A 75 24.01 7.92 -0.21
CA LYS A 75 25.28 8.45 -0.77
C LYS A 75 26.39 7.38 -0.87
N GLY A 76 25.99 6.12 -1.04
CA GLY A 76 26.86 4.96 -1.08
C GLY A 76 26.12 3.70 -1.50
N ASP A 77 26.84 2.62 -1.73
CA ASP A 77 26.34 1.41 -2.35
C ASP A 77 25.61 0.50 -1.35
N ILE A 78 24.29 0.35 -1.50
CA ILE A 78 23.54 -0.75 -0.89
C ILE A 78 23.32 -1.80 -1.97
N THR A 79 24.12 -2.85 -1.96
CA THR A 79 24.03 -3.93 -2.97
C THR A 79 22.83 -4.83 -2.66
N LEU A 80 21.73 -4.65 -3.36
CA LEU A 80 20.56 -5.54 -3.29
C LEU A 80 20.63 -6.73 -4.26
N GLN A 81 21.65 -6.82 -5.14
CA GLN A 81 21.70 -7.85 -6.20
C GLN A 81 21.64 -9.29 -5.69
N LEU A 82 22.43 -9.64 -4.67
CA LEU A 82 22.37 -10.99 -4.06
C LEU A 82 21.04 -11.23 -3.33
N GLU A 83 20.48 -10.18 -2.75
CA GLU A 83 19.19 -10.23 -2.09
C GLU A 83 18.05 -10.34 -3.09
N GLU A 84 18.18 -9.72 -4.27
CA GLU A 84 17.22 -9.79 -5.35
C GLU A 84 17.00 -11.23 -5.82
N GLN A 85 18.05 -11.93 -6.24
CA GLN A 85 17.93 -13.32 -6.67
C GLN A 85 17.30 -14.22 -5.61
N ARG A 86 17.65 -14.00 -4.35
CA ARG A 86 17.07 -14.76 -3.23
C ARG A 86 15.60 -14.42 -2.99
N ALA A 87 15.22 -13.15 -3.16
CA ALA A 87 13.84 -12.71 -2.96
C ALA A 87 12.90 -13.37 -3.99
N TYR A 88 13.27 -13.29 -5.26
CA TYR A 88 12.46 -13.83 -6.34
C TYR A 88 12.47 -15.36 -6.35
N ALA A 89 13.61 -16.00 -6.15
CA ALA A 89 13.67 -17.46 -6.01
C ALA A 89 12.88 -17.97 -4.78
N ALA A 90 12.85 -17.21 -3.69
CA ALA A 90 12.04 -17.57 -2.54
C ALA A 90 10.55 -17.39 -2.83
N ALA A 91 10.14 -16.31 -3.54
CA ALA A 91 8.76 -16.09 -3.94
C ALA A 91 8.25 -17.17 -4.91
N GLU A 92 9.11 -17.65 -5.84
CA GLU A 92 8.77 -18.73 -6.76
C GLU A 92 8.59 -20.09 -6.07
N ASN A 93 9.29 -20.32 -4.93
CA ASN A 93 9.20 -21.56 -4.16
C ASN A 93 8.07 -21.56 -3.12
N GLU A 94 7.48 -20.42 -2.82
CA GLU A 94 6.31 -20.32 -1.96
C GLU A 94 5.04 -20.55 -2.78
N ASP A 95 4.07 -21.22 -2.19
CA ASP A 95 2.73 -21.40 -2.80
C ASP A 95 1.90 -20.13 -2.55
N LEU A 96 2.30 -19.05 -3.24
CA LEU A 96 1.68 -17.73 -3.07
C LEU A 96 0.39 -17.64 -3.88
N GLU A 97 -0.68 -17.23 -3.23
CA GLU A 97 -1.93 -16.89 -3.90
C GLU A 97 -1.78 -15.63 -4.75
N ARG A 98 -2.72 -15.44 -5.69
CA ARG A 98 -2.77 -14.24 -6.50
C ARG A 98 -2.91 -13.00 -5.59
N GLY A 99 -2.00 -12.04 -5.73
CA GLY A 99 -1.96 -10.83 -4.91
C GLY A 99 -0.97 -10.88 -3.75
N ASP A 100 -0.45 -12.06 -3.38
CA ASP A 100 0.52 -12.19 -2.28
C ASP A 100 1.96 -11.92 -2.70
N HIS A 101 2.25 -11.96 -3.99
CA HIS A 101 3.60 -11.82 -4.53
C HIS A 101 4.21 -10.46 -4.20
N VAL A 102 3.50 -9.37 -4.47
CA VAL A 102 3.99 -8.00 -4.18
C VAL A 102 4.22 -7.79 -2.69
N PRO A 103 3.24 -8.07 -1.78
CA PRO A 103 3.48 -7.96 -0.34
C PRO A 103 4.62 -8.84 0.17
N TYR A 104 4.82 -10.04 -0.40
CA TYR A 104 5.93 -10.92 -0.05
C TYR A 104 7.28 -10.27 -0.35
N LEU A 105 7.48 -9.81 -1.59
CA LEU A 105 8.71 -9.15 -2.03
C LEU A 105 9.00 -7.88 -1.23
N LEU A 106 7.99 -7.04 -1.02
CA LEU A 106 8.14 -5.81 -0.23
C LEU A 106 8.60 -6.14 1.20
N ARG A 107 7.98 -7.13 1.87
CA ARG A 107 8.40 -7.57 3.21
C ARG A 107 9.81 -8.15 3.23
N PHE A 108 10.17 -8.91 2.20
CA PHE A 108 11.51 -9.49 2.07
C PHE A 108 12.57 -8.40 1.99
N PHE A 109 12.40 -7.40 1.12
CA PHE A 109 13.33 -6.30 0.96
C PHE A 109 13.35 -5.37 2.18
N ASP A 110 12.21 -5.04 2.75
CA ASP A 110 12.10 -4.17 3.94
C ASP A 110 12.93 -4.70 5.12
N LYS A 111 12.88 -6.02 5.35
CA LYS A 111 13.68 -6.68 6.40
C LYS A 111 15.18 -6.48 6.21
N ARG A 112 15.65 -6.37 4.96
CA ARG A 112 17.06 -6.16 4.64
C ARG A 112 17.43 -4.68 4.70
N LEU A 113 16.60 -3.83 4.14
CA LEU A 113 16.77 -2.38 4.16
C LEU A 113 16.84 -1.84 5.58
N LYS A 114 16.07 -2.39 6.51
CA LYS A 114 16.11 -2.02 7.93
C LYS A 114 17.47 -2.20 8.58
N LYS A 115 18.27 -3.17 8.15
CA LYS A 115 19.65 -3.35 8.65
C LYS A 115 20.56 -2.19 8.26
N HIS A 116 20.18 -1.43 7.24
CA HIS A 116 20.91 -0.26 6.75
C HIS A 116 20.24 1.07 7.15
N GLY A 117 19.23 1.03 8.04
CA GLY A 117 18.53 2.23 8.53
C GLY A 117 17.43 2.75 7.61
N TYR A 118 17.05 1.99 6.57
CA TYR A 118 15.96 2.32 5.64
C TYR A 118 14.74 1.42 5.85
N THR A 119 13.58 1.89 5.42
CA THR A 119 12.34 1.10 5.47
C THR A 119 11.39 1.54 4.37
N ILE A 120 10.56 0.62 3.95
CA ILE A 120 9.48 0.86 3.00
C ILE A 120 8.27 1.42 3.77
N SER A 121 7.65 2.45 3.19
CA SER A 121 6.33 2.94 3.58
C SER A 121 5.40 2.89 2.37
N LEU A 122 4.13 2.67 2.60
CA LEU A 122 3.09 2.68 1.58
C LEU A 122 2.21 3.91 1.75
N LEU A 123 1.95 4.63 0.67
CA LEU A 123 0.88 5.63 0.64
C LEU A 123 -0.41 4.88 0.26
N ASP A 124 -1.39 4.89 1.15
CA ASP A 124 -2.68 4.25 0.95
C ASP A 124 -3.62 5.22 0.22
N CYS A 125 -3.78 5.03 -1.07
CA CYS A 125 -4.66 5.83 -1.91
C CYS A 125 -6.09 5.27 -1.99
N GLY A 126 -6.40 4.19 -1.25
CA GLY A 126 -7.73 3.56 -1.24
C GLY A 126 -8.10 2.86 -2.55
N ASN A 127 -7.11 2.42 -3.33
CA ASN A 127 -7.27 1.64 -4.55
C ASN A 127 -6.40 0.36 -4.50
N ASP A 128 -6.49 -0.47 -5.53
CA ASP A 128 -5.80 -1.78 -5.59
C ASP A 128 -4.31 -1.68 -5.95
N ALA A 129 -3.71 -0.49 -5.97
CA ALA A 129 -2.29 -0.32 -6.26
C ALA A 129 -1.48 -0.06 -4.98
N TYR A 130 -0.24 -0.55 -4.95
CA TYR A 130 0.75 -0.21 -3.94
C TYR A 130 1.54 1.02 -4.37
N TYR A 131 1.53 2.08 -3.57
CA TYR A 131 2.35 3.26 -3.77
C TYR A 131 3.51 3.22 -2.78
N VAL A 132 4.66 2.77 -3.27
CA VAL A 132 5.84 2.43 -2.46
C VAL A 132 6.80 3.59 -2.39
N VAL A 133 7.20 3.99 -1.19
CA VAL A 133 8.29 4.94 -0.95
C VAL A 133 9.36 4.31 -0.07
N LEU A 134 10.63 4.60 -0.38
CA LEU A 134 11.76 4.24 0.46
C LEU A 134 12.22 5.47 1.25
N THR A 135 12.35 5.33 2.57
CA THR A 135 12.74 6.40 3.48
C THR A 135 13.68 5.88 4.55
N THR A 136 14.31 6.78 5.31
CA THR A 136 14.95 6.37 6.56
C THR A 136 13.91 5.93 7.58
N VAL A 137 14.32 5.12 8.55
CA VAL A 137 13.43 4.67 9.65
C VAL A 137 12.85 5.87 10.43
N GLU A 138 13.61 6.95 10.58
CA GLU A 138 13.14 8.17 11.27
C GLU A 138 12.08 8.94 10.46
N GLN A 139 12.29 9.09 9.16
CA GLN A 139 11.31 9.69 8.25
C GLN A 139 10.01 8.88 8.23
N ALA A 140 10.10 7.54 8.17
CA ALA A 140 8.94 6.65 8.23
C ALA A 140 8.13 6.82 9.53
N LYS A 141 8.78 7.03 10.68
CA LYS A 141 8.07 7.32 11.94
C LYS A 141 7.28 8.63 11.87
N SER A 142 7.80 9.62 11.16
CA SER A 142 7.12 10.90 10.93
C SER A 142 5.97 10.75 9.95
N LEU A 143 6.17 10.06 8.82
CA LEU A 143 5.15 9.80 7.82
C LEU A 143 3.93 9.08 8.40
N ARG A 144 4.12 8.04 9.22
CA ARG A 144 3.02 7.29 9.85
C ARG A 144 2.11 8.11 10.76
N LYS A 145 2.54 9.29 11.17
CA LYS A 145 1.73 10.23 11.98
C LYS A 145 0.97 11.22 11.13
N THR A 146 1.14 11.16 9.81
CA THR A 146 0.55 12.10 8.86
C THR A 146 -0.40 11.36 7.90
N ALA A 147 -1.37 12.10 7.40
CA ALA A 147 -2.18 11.74 6.24
C ALA A 147 -2.20 12.92 5.29
N CYS A 148 -2.26 12.66 4.01
CA CYS A 148 -2.44 13.68 2.97
C CYS A 148 -3.77 13.49 2.26
N GLU A 149 -4.03 14.28 1.23
CA GLU A 149 -5.25 14.22 0.43
C GLU A 149 -5.45 12.86 -0.28
N PHE A 150 -4.38 12.10 -0.50
CA PHE A 150 -4.47 10.74 -1.08
C PHE A 150 -4.74 9.67 -0.01
N GLY A 151 -4.36 9.92 1.24
CA GLY A 151 -4.52 8.98 2.33
C GLY A 151 -3.35 8.96 3.32
N PRO A 152 -3.32 7.98 4.21
CA PRO A 152 -2.27 7.82 5.21
C PRO A 152 -1.04 7.11 4.64
N PHE A 153 0.12 7.34 5.29
CA PHE A 153 1.29 6.50 5.07
C PHE A 153 1.30 5.32 6.05
N LEU A 154 1.35 4.12 5.50
CA LEU A 154 1.32 2.87 6.24
C LEU A 154 2.71 2.20 6.30
N SER A 155 2.93 1.39 7.31
CA SER A 155 4.08 0.48 7.39
C SER A 155 3.68 -0.88 6.81
N LEU A 156 4.58 -1.58 6.15
CA LEU A 156 4.36 -2.97 5.70
C LEU A 156 3.99 -3.94 6.83
N GLN A 157 4.24 -3.56 8.07
CA GLN A 157 3.89 -4.34 9.26
C GLN A 157 2.64 -3.77 9.95
N ALA A 158 1.91 -2.86 9.30
CA ALA A 158 0.63 -2.40 9.83
C ALA A 158 -0.26 -3.63 10.07
N LYS A 159 -0.81 -3.72 11.28
CA LYS A 159 -1.77 -4.79 11.58
C LYS A 159 -2.98 -4.59 10.68
N LYS A 160 -3.40 -5.65 10.05
CA LYS A 160 -4.71 -5.70 9.42
C LYS A 160 -5.75 -5.29 10.45
N THR A 161 -6.57 -4.33 10.16
CA THR A 161 -7.55 -3.75 11.11
C THR A 161 -8.98 -3.95 10.64
N LYS A 162 -9.15 -4.38 9.41
CA LYS A 162 -10.43 -4.61 8.77
C LYS A 162 -10.54 -6.04 8.25
N ALA A 163 -11.74 -6.48 8.03
CA ALA A 163 -12.06 -7.75 7.40
C ALA A 163 -13.10 -7.51 6.31
N LEU A 164 -12.90 -8.14 5.17
CA LEU A 164 -13.91 -8.26 4.12
C LEU A 164 -14.74 -9.50 4.39
N PHE A 165 -16.04 -9.34 4.44
CA PHE A 165 -16.99 -10.44 4.49
C PHE A 165 -17.63 -10.55 3.11
N THR A 166 -17.42 -11.68 2.44
CA THR A 166 -18.02 -11.96 1.15
C THR A 166 -19.10 -13.03 1.33
N ILE A 167 -20.32 -12.71 0.92
CA ILE A 167 -21.49 -13.61 0.97
C ILE A 167 -21.99 -13.82 -0.43
N TYR A 168 -22.06 -15.09 -0.85
CA TYR A 168 -22.79 -15.49 -2.05
C TYR A 168 -24.19 -15.91 -1.62
N CYS A 169 -25.20 -15.15 -2.03
CA CYS A 169 -26.58 -15.43 -1.67
C CYS A 169 -26.98 -16.87 -2.02
N PRO A 170 -27.44 -17.67 -1.05
CA PRO A 170 -27.80 -19.07 -1.32
C PRO A 170 -28.99 -19.22 -2.27
N SER A 171 -29.83 -18.19 -2.40
CA SER A 171 -31.06 -18.23 -3.22
C SER A 171 -30.81 -17.74 -4.65
N CYS A 172 -30.11 -16.62 -4.85
CA CYS A 172 -29.91 -16.02 -6.18
C CYS A 172 -28.45 -15.95 -6.64
N ARG A 173 -27.50 -16.34 -5.78
CA ARG A 173 -26.04 -16.31 -6.02
C ARG A 173 -25.47 -14.92 -6.22
N ASN A 174 -26.22 -13.86 -5.95
CA ASN A 174 -25.67 -12.50 -5.95
C ASN A 174 -24.57 -12.39 -4.89
N MET A 175 -23.47 -11.71 -5.21
CA MET A 175 -22.35 -11.49 -4.33
C MET A 175 -22.55 -10.15 -3.59
N SER A 176 -22.40 -10.17 -2.28
CA SER A 176 -22.43 -8.98 -1.43
C SER A 176 -21.16 -8.95 -0.58
N VAL A 177 -20.57 -7.76 -0.39
CA VAL A 177 -19.30 -7.57 0.32
C VAL A 177 -19.43 -6.47 1.36
N TRP A 178 -18.94 -6.74 2.57
CA TRP A 178 -18.84 -5.75 3.66
C TRP A 178 -17.40 -5.62 4.16
N GLU A 179 -16.91 -4.40 4.25
CA GLU A 179 -15.65 -4.08 4.91
C GLU A 179 -15.94 -3.62 6.35
N LEU A 180 -15.54 -4.40 7.32
CA LEU A 180 -15.79 -4.13 8.73
C LEU A 180 -14.48 -4.13 9.55
N PRO A 181 -14.39 -3.38 10.65
CA PRO A 181 -13.29 -3.56 11.61
C PRO A 181 -13.23 -5.03 12.08
N ILE A 182 -12.03 -5.59 12.27
CA ILE A 182 -11.83 -7.03 12.59
C ILE A 182 -12.69 -7.51 13.76
N ASN A 183 -12.92 -6.68 14.75
CA ASN A 183 -13.67 -7.02 15.98
C ASN A 183 -15.09 -6.42 15.99
N ALA A 184 -15.54 -5.82 14.91
CA ALA A 184 -16.91 -5.34 14.81
C ALA A 184 -17.87 -6.53 14.61
N PRO A 185 -19.05 -6.51 15.23
CA PRO A 185 -20.11 -7.43 14.86
C PRO A 185 -20.53 -7.18 13.40
N PHE A 186 -21.05 -8.20 12.75
CA PHE A 186 -21.68 -8.00 11.44
C PHE A 186 -22.95 -7.16 11.62
N PRO A 187 -23.34 -6.31 10.64
CA PRO A 187 -24.56 -5.52 10.75
C PRO A 187 -25.80 -6.43 10.94
N ALA A 188 -26.74 -5.96 11.76
CA ALA A 188 -27.98 -6.67 12.04
C ALA A 188 -28.97 -6.53 10.89
N ASP A 189 -29.84 -7.55 10.73
CA ASP A 189 -30.95 -7.57 9.78
C ASP A 189 -30.55 -7.34 8.30
N GLU A 190 -29.31 -7.66 7.94
CA GLU A 190 -28.84 -7.57 6.55
C GLU A 190 -29.47 -8.62 5.68
N GLN A 191 -29.78 -8.23 4.45
CA GLN A 191 -30.42 -9.09 3.46
C GLN A 191 -29.89 -8.90 2.05
N CYS A 192 -30.08 -9.87 1.19
CA CYS A 192 -29.73 -9.78 -0.22
C CYS A 192 -30.57 -8.70 -0.91
N GLU A 193 -29.93 -7.74 -1.51
CA GLU A 193 -30.61 -6.64 -2.24
C GLU A 193 -31.44 -7.14 -3.42
N GLU A 194 -31.07 -8.30 -4.05
CA GLU A 194 -31.73 -8.84 -5.21
C GLU A 194 -32.99 -9.66 -4.88
N CYS A 195 -32.95 -10.48 -3.80
CA CYS A 195 -34.02 -11.44 -3.52
C CYS A 195 -34.56 -11.42 -2.10
N GLY A 196 -34.02 -10.55 -1.23
CA GLY A 196 -34.50 -10.41 0.15
C GLY A 196 -34.11 -11.58 1.07
N THR A 197 -33.23 -12.49 0.66
CA THR A 197 -32.75 -13.55 1.56
C THR A 197 -31.98 -12.95 2.72
N ILE A 198 -32.38 -13.27 3.96
CA ILE A 198 -31.78 -12.74 5.18
C ILE A 198 -30.38 -13.32 5.37
N PHE A 199 -29.39 -12.46 5.61
CA PHE A 199 -27.99 -12.84 5.85
C PHE A 199 -27.62 -12.84 7.32
N SER A 200 -28.20 -11.92 8.12
CA SER A 200 -27.95 -11.84 9.57
C SER A 200 -29.24 -11.64 10.35
N ASP A 201 -29.20 -12.04 11.61
CA ASP A 201 -30.29 -11.80 12.56
C ASP A 201 -30.21 -10.41 13.21
N ALA A 202 -31.15 -10.10 14.11
CA ALA A 202 -31.22 -8.83 14.85
C ALA A 202 -30.00 -8.60 15.79
N ASP A 203 -29.24 -9.63 16.11
CA ASP A 203 -28.02 -9.57 16.92
C ASP A 203 -26.75 -9.50 16.06
N GLY A 204 -26.88 -9.51 14.73
CA GLY A 204 -25.76 -9.48 13.79
C GLY A 204 -25.07 -10.84 13.63
N ASN A 205 -25.69 -11.95 14.01
CA ASN A 205 -25.16 -13.28 13.72
C ASN A 205 -25.46 -13.66 12.27
N LEU A 206 -24.42 -14.08 11.54
CA LEU A 206 -24.58 -14.52 10.17
C LEU A 206 -25.33 -15.87 10.10
N LEU A 207 -26.38 -15.90 9.30
CA LEU A 207 -27.26 -17.06 9.07
C LEU A 207 -26.91 -17.85 7.81
N VAL A 208 -25.95 -17.33 7.02
CA VAL A 208 -25.49 -17.90 5.75
C VAL A 208 -23.99 -18.12 5.78
N SER A 209 -23.48 -18.97 4.90
CA SER A 209 -22.03 -19.15 4.72
C SER A 209 -21.39 -17.89 4.14
N TYR A 210 -20.20 -17.58 4.59
CA TYR A 210 -19.43 -16.41 4.18
C TYR A 210 -17.95 -16.73 4.12
N GLU A 211 -17.22 -15.94 3.33
CA GLU A 211 -15.76 -15.89 3.33
C GLU A 211 -15.33 -14.65 4.13
N LYS A 212 -14.24 -14.76 4.88
CA LYS A 212 -13.71 -13.66 5.68
C LYS A 212 -12.21 -13.51 5.43
N ASP A 213 -11.84 -12.41 4.77
CA ASP A 213 -10.47 -12.04 4.51
C ASP A 213 -10.05 -10.87 5.39
N LEU A 214 -8.81 -10.91 5.90
CA LEU A 214 -8.28 -9.81 6.68
C LEU A 214 -7.54 -8.82 5.75
N CYS A 215 -7.81 -7.53 5.89
CA CYS A 215 -7.20 -6.45 5.13
C CYS A 215 -6.72 -5.28 6.03
#